data_e090b84a25df77a20df4bb10904d06f1
#
_entry.id   e090b84a25df77a20df4bb10904d06f1
#
_cell.length_a   1.000
_cell.length_b   1.000
_cell.length_c   1.000
_cell.angle_alpha   90.00
_cell.angle_beta   90.00
_cell.angle_gamma   90.00
#
_symmetry.space_group_name_H-M   'P 1'
#
loop_
_entity.id
_entity.type
_entity.pdbx_description
1 polymer ?
#
loop_
_entity_poly.entity_id
_entity_poly.type
_entity_poly.pdbx_seq_one_letter_code
_entity_poly.pdbx_strand_id
1 'polypeptide(L)'
;IIMLGNVIVGQSGGPTSVINSSLAGVFKTAKDRGAKKVYGMRHGIKGLLDRQYVDMSEKIKTTMDIELLKRTPSSYLGSCRYKLPEIKDDKETYDKIFQILDELEIKYFFYIGGNDSMDTIKKLSDYGVLMGSDIKFMGVPKTIDNDLAVTDHTPGFGSAAKFIASTMKEIIRDGLVYD
;
A
#
# COMPACT_ATOMS: atom_id res chain seq x y z
N ILE A 1 -4.78 7.09 20.70
CA ILE A 1 -4.06 8.14 19.93
C ILE A 1 -5.03 8.66 18.87
N ILE A 2 -5.35 9.94 18.92
CA ILE A 2 -6.15 10.62 17.90
C ILE A 2 -5.20 11.02 16.76
N MET A 3 -5.56 10.72 15.52
CA MET A 3 -4.82 11.17 14.35
C MET A 3 -5.22 12.60 14.00
N LEU A 4 -4.32 13.54 14.20
CA LEU A 4 -4.52 14.94 13.81
C LEU A 4 -3.87 15.16 12.44
N GLY A 5 -4.68 15.34 11.40
CA GLY A 5 -4.20 15.61 10.04
C GLY A 5 -4.73 14.63 9.00
N ASN A 6 -4.25 14.78 7.79
CA ASN A 6 -4.62 13.93 6.68
C ASN A 6 -3.68 12.73 6.55
N VAL A 7 -4.21 11.67 6.00
CA VAL A 7 -3.50 10.42 5.71
C VAL A 7 -3.39 10.25 4.21
N ILE A 8 -2.26 9.73 3.74
CA ILE A 8 -2.12 9.26 2.36
C ILE A 8 -1.66 7.81 2.37
N VAL A 9 -2.20 7.00 1.47
CA VAL A 9 -1.84 5.59 1.33
C VAL A 9 -1.66 5.23 -0.14
N GLY A 10 -0.67 4.43 -0.44
CA GLY A 10 -0.42 3.91 -1.79
C GLY A 10 -0.19 2.41 -1.79
N GLN A 11 -0.36 1.82 -2.96
CA GLN A 11 -0.09 0.42 -3.24
C GLN A 11 0.98 0.30 -4.31
N SER A 12 1.87 -0.69 -4.19
CA SER A 12 3.03 -0.84 -5.07
C SER A 12 3.46 -2.31 -5.21
N GLY A 13 4.18 -2.60 -6.28
CA GLY A 13 4.66 -3.94 -6.59
C GLY A 13 3.59 -4.86 -7.15
N GLY A 14 3.84 -6.17 -7.16
CA GLY A 14 2.89 -7.17 -7.65
C GLY A 14 1.62 -7.20 -6.78
N PRO A 15 0.43 -7.16 -7.38
CA PRO A 15 -0.81 -7.28 -6.63
C PRO A 15 -0.96 -8.69 -6.04
N THR A 16 -1.59 -8.77 -4.88
CA THR A 16 -1.91 -10.02 -4.19
C THR A 16 -3.39 -10.03 -3.81
N SER A 17 -3.92 -11.18 -3.39
CA SER A 17 -5.31 -11.27 -2.91
C SER A 17 -5.57 -10.42 -1.67
N VAL A 18 -4.53 -10.03 -0.92
CA VAL A 18 -4.70 -9.33 0.37
C VAL A 18 -4.31 -7.85 0.33
N ILE A 19 -3.76 -7.35 -0.78
CA ILE A 19 -3.27 -5.96 -0.83
C ILE A 19 -4.39 -4.94 -0.56
N ASN A 20 -5.60 -5.21 -1.01
CA ASN A 20 -6.76 -4.37 -0.73
C ASN A 20 -7.28 -4.54 0.70
N SER A 21 -7.09 -5.69 1.34
CA SER A 21 -7.40 -5.87 2.76
C SER A 21 -6.51 -4.98 3.62
N SER A 22 -5.22 -4.88 3.29
CA SER A 22 -4.30 -3.94 3.95
C SER A 22 -4.72 -2.49 3.74
N LEU A 23 -5.12 -2.12 2.52
CA LEU A 23 -5.65 -0.79 2.20
C LEU A 23 -6.91 -0.47 3.03
N ALA A 24 -7.85 -1.42 3.10
CA ALA A 24 -9.08 -1.28 3.90
C ALA A 24 -8.75 -1.10 5.39
N GLY A 25 -7.76 -1.83 5.89
CA GLY A 25 -7.28 -1.71 7.27
C GLY A 25 -6.71 -0.32 7.57
N VAL A 26 -5.85 0.20 6.69
CA VAL A 26 -5.31 1.57 6.80
C VAL A 26 -6.44 2.60 6.77
N PHE A 27 -7.34 2.51 5.79
CA PHE A 27 -8.46 3.45 5.65
C PHE A 27 -9.36 3.45 6.90
N LYS A 28 -9.84 2.26 7.29
CA LYS A 28 -10.73 2.12 8.44
C LYS A 28 -10.08 2.64 9.72
N THR A 29 -8.86 2.21 10.02
CA THR A 29 -8.15 2.62 11.22
C THR A 29 -7.89 4.13 11.24
N ALA A 30 -7.52 4.72 10.11
CA ALA A 30 -7.33 6.16 10.00
C ALA A 30 -8.62 6.93 10.32
N LYS A 31 -9.76 6.50 9.76
CA LYS A 31 -11.06 7.12 10.03
C LYS A 31 -11.50 6.93 11.47
N ASP A 32 -11.37 5.74 12.02
CA ASP A 32 -11.71 5.44 13.42
C ASP A 32 -10.86 6.27 14.40
N ARG A 33 -9.65 6.68 14.00
CA ARG A 33 -8.75 7.53 14.79
C ARG A 33 -8.87 9.02 14.51
N GLY A 34 -9.84 9.44 13.71
CA GLY A 34 -10.20 10.84 13.50
C GLY A 34 -9.46 11.55 12.36
N ALA A 35 -8.81 10.82 11.45
CA ALA A 35 -8.24 11.42 10.26
C ALA A 35 -9.31 12.18 9.46
N LYS A 36 -9.02 13.45 9.11
CA LYS A 36 -9.96 14.29 8.36
C LYS A 36 -10.19 13.73 6.97
N LYS A 37 -9.11 13.51 6.23
CA LYS A 37 -9.12 12.92 4.88
C LYS A 37 -8.13 11.76 4.80
N VAL A 38 -8.48 10.79 3.96
CA VAL A 38 -7.62 9.67 3.61
C VAL A 38 -7.47 9.68 2.09
N TYR A 39 -6.32 10.11 1.62
CA TYR A 39 -5.98 10.11 0.20
C TYR A 39 -5.41 8.77 -0.23
N GLY A 40 -5.80 8.31 -1.41
CA GLY A 40 -5.20 7.16 -2.08
C GLY A 40 -4.34 7.60 -3.27
N MET A 41 -3.06 7.25 -3.27
CA MET A 41 -2.17 7.48 -4.41
C MET A 41 -2.54 6.53 -5.54
N ARG A 42 -2.89 7.06 -6.71
CA ARG A 42 -3.07 6.24 -7.91
C ARG A 42 -1.69 5.85 -8.44
N HIS A 43 -1.50 4.55 -8.70
CA HIS A 43 -0.22 4.02 -9.21
C HIS A 43 1.01 4.38 -8.35
N GLY A 44 0.85 4.37 -7.02
CA GLY A 44 1.94 4.56 -6.06
C GLY A 44 2.68 5.89 -6.18
N ILE A 45 3.98 5.88 -5.92
CA ILE A 45 4.83 7.10 -5.95
C ILE A 45 4.84 7.76 -7.33
N LYS A 46 4.82 6.98 -8.41
CA LYS A 46 4.80 7.56 -9.76
C LYS A 46 3.56 8.43 -9.95
N GLY A 47 2.40 7.92 -9.59
CA GLY A 47 1.16 8.69 -9.68
C GLY A 47 1.13 9.88 -8.70
N LEU A 48 1.73 9.76 -7.52
CA LEU A 48 1.87 10.90 -6.60
C LEU A 48 2.66 12.03 -7.24
N LEU A 49 3.79 11.73 -7.88
CA LEU A 49 4.59 12.71 -8.62
C LEU A 49 3.81 13.36 -9.78
N ASP A 50 2.89 12.63 -10.38
CA ASP A 50 1.99 13.12 -11.44
C ASP A 50 0.68 13.73 -10.86
N ARG A 51 0.63 13.95 -9.54
CA ARG A 51 -0.54 14.49 -8.81
C ARG A 51 -1.82 13.68 -8.99
N GLN A 52 -1.69 12.37 -9.20
CA GLN A 52 -2.80 11.43 -9.36
C GLN A 52 -3.14 10.79 -8.01
N TYR A 53 -4.04 11.38 -7.29
CA TYR A 53 -4.58 10.86 -6.03
C TYR A 53 -6.08 11.11 -5.92
N VAL A 54 -6.75 10.34 -5.08
CA VAL A 54 -8.19 10.43 -4.85
C VAL A 54 -8.48 10.55 -3.34
N ASP A 55 -9.49 11.31 -2.97
CA ASP A 55 -10.01 11.28 -1.61
C ASP A 55 -10.85 10.01 -1.43
N MET A 56 -10.28 9.04 -0.73
CA MET A 56 -10.95 7.77 -0.44
C MET A 56 -12.17 7.96 0.48
N SER A 57 -12.19 9.02 1.29
CA SER A 57 -13.32 9.33 2.16
C SER A 57 -14.59 9.69 1.38
N GLU A 58 -14.43 10.13 0.12
CA GLU A 58 -15.56 10.38 -0.78
C GLU A 58 -16.04 9.11 -1.50
N LYS A 59 -15.19 8.11 -1.62
CA LYS A 59 -15.47 6.86 -2.35
C LYS A 59 -15.97 5.75 -1.44
N ILE A 60 -15.44 5.65 -0.23
CA ILE A 60 -15.74 4.60 0.76
C ILE A 60 -16.54 5.25 1.87
N LYS A 61 -17.86 5.02 1.88
CA LYS A 61 -18.80 5.68 2.80
C LYS A 61 -19.44 4.74 3.80
N THR A 62 -19.53 3.47 3.46
CA THR A 62 -20.23 2.48 4.26
C THR A 62 -19.32 1.34 4.69
N THR A 63 -19.74 0.60 5.72
CA THR A 63 -19.05 -0.64 6.12
C THR A 63 -19.03 -1.66 4.98
N MET A 64 -20.08 -1.68 4.14
CA MET A 64 -20.17 -2.57 2.99
C MET A 64 -19.08 -2.25 1.96
N ASP A 65 -18.78 -0.97 1.71
CA ASP A 65 -17.70 -0.57 0.80
C ASP A 65 -16.34 -1.09 1.28
N ILE A 66 -16.12 -1.04 2.61
CA ILE A 66 -14.89 -1.58 3.23
C ILE A 66 -14.83 -3.10 3.05
N GLU A 67 -15.93 -3.82 3.28
CA GLU A 67 -15.98 -5.27 3.11
C GLU A 67 -15.81 -5.69 1.64
N LEU A 68 -16.37 -4.94 0.70
CA LEU A 68 -16.13 -5.15 -0.73
C LEU A 68 -14.68 -4.91 -1.10
N LEU A 69 -14.06 -3.84 -0.62
CA LEU A 69 -12.64 -3.55 -0.86
C LEU A 69 -11.76 -4.70 -0.34
N LYS A 70 -12.01 -5.20 0.86
CA LYS A 70 -11.27 -6.33 1.45
C LYS A 70 -11.31 -7.60 0.58
N ARG A 71 -12.43 -7.85 -0.08
CA ARG A 71 -12.66 -9.06 -0.88
C ARG A 71 -12.30 -8.89 -2.35
N THR A 72 -12.06 -7.66 -2.80
CA THR A 72 -11.67 -7.38 -4.18
C THR A 72 -10.20 -7.75 -4.37
N PRO A 73 -9.88 -8.68 -5.27
CA PRO A 73 -8.48 -9.00 -5.58
C PRO A 73 -7.83 -7.88 -6.39
N SER A 74 -6.50 -7.95 -6.52
CA SER A 74 -5.67 -6.96 -7.20
C SER A 74 -5.54 -5.65 -6.42
N SER A 75 -5.05 -4.59 -7.06
CA SER A 75 -4.71 -3.32 -6.43
C SER A 75 -5.74 -2.24 -6.79
N TYR A 76 -6.57 -1.87 -5.82
CA TYR A 76 -7.63 -0.87 -6.02
C TYR A 76 -7.11 0.49 -6.48
N LEU A 77 -5.99 0.93 -5.94
CA LEU A 77 -5.35 2.20 -6.31
C LEU A 77 -4.44 2.08 -7.54
N GLY A 78 -4.32 0.89 -8.12
CA GLY A 78 -3.30 0.59 -9.11
C GLY A 78 -1.95 0.36 -8.45
N SER A 79 -0.97 0.01 -9.25
CA SER A 79 0.39 -0.29 -8.78
C SER A 79 1.42 0.35 -9.70
N CYS A 80 2.65 0.46 -9.23
CA CYS A 80 3.80 0.83 -10.05
C CYS A 80 5.02 0.01 -9.65
N ARG A 81 5.98 -0.05 -10.56
CA ARG A 81 7.35 -0.53 -10.31
C ARG A 81 8.31 0.64 -10.43
N TYR A 82 8.16 1.60 -9.51
CA TYR A 82 9.02 2.77 -9.45
C TYR A 82 10.01 2.60 -8.30
N LYS A 83 11.28 2.69 -8.62
CA LYS A 83 12.36 2.66 -7.63
C LYS A 83 12.81 4.09 -7.37
N LEU A 84 12.60 4.55 -6.14
CA LEU A 84 13.01 5.89 -5.75
C LEU A 84 14.55 5.96 -5.78
N PRO A 85 15.14 6.94 -6.50
CA PRO A 85 16.58 7.12 -6.54
C PRO A 85 17.16 7.42 -5.15
N GLU A 86 18.48 7.34 -4.99
CA GLU A 86 19.12 7.81 -3.77
C GLU A 86 19.03 9.34 -3.66
N ILE A 87 18.94 9.87 -2.45
CA ILE A 87 18.79 11.32 -2.18
C ILE A 87 19.91 12.13 -2.84
N LYS A 88 21.14 11.60 -2.83
CA LYS A 88 22.31 12.24 -3.42
C LYS A 88 22.22 12.37 -4.95
N ASP A 89 21.48 11.47 -5.60
CA ASP A 89 21.40 11.39 -7.06
C ASP A 89 20.24 12.22 -7.63
N ASP A 90 19.16 12.37 -6.87
CA ASP A 90 17.97 13.11 -7.32
C ASP A 90 17.19 13.69 -6.14
N LYS A 91 17.72 14.76 -5.56
CA LYS A 91 17.05 15.47 -4.46
C LYS A 91 15.74 16.13 -4.90
N GLU A 92 15.63 16.56 -6.15
CA GLU A 92 14.47 17.27 -6.69
C GLU A 92 13.18 16.42 -6.62
N THR A 93 13.30 15.12 -6.87
CA THR A 93 12.17 14.19 -6.74
C THR A 93 11.66 14.14 -5.29
N TYR A 94 12.53 14.16 -4.30
CA TYR A 94 12.13 14.19 -2.89
C TYR A 94 11.46 15.52 -2.52
N ASP A 95 12.05 16.64 -2.92
CA ASP A 95 11.48 17.97 -2.68
C ASP A 95 10.08 18.06 -3.27
N LYS A 96 9.86 17.56 -4.47
CA LYS A 96 8.55 17.50 -5.13
C LYS A 96 7.54 16.64 -4.37
N ILE A 97 7.96 15.46 -3.89
CA ILE A 97 7.09 14.60 -3.07
C ILE A 97 6.66 15.35 -1.81
N PHE A 98 7.60 15.92 -1.07
CA PHE A 98 7.30 16.62 0.18
C PHE A 98 6.45 17.86 -0.04
N GLN A 99 6.67 18.60 -1.12
CA GLN A 99 5.80 19.71 -1.51
C GLN A 99 4.34 19.24 -1.70
N ILE A 100 4.11 18.12 -2.40
CA ILE A 100 2.76 17.58 -2.58
C ILE A 100 2.15 17.13 -1.25
N LEU A 101 2.96 16.53 -0.37
CA LEU A 101 2.48 16.10 0.95
C LEU A 101 2.09 17.30 1.83
N ASP A 102 2.84 18.38 1.77
CA ASP A 102 2.54 19.62 2.50
C ASP A 102 1.26 20.29 1.94
N GLU A 103 1.12 20.41 0.63
CA GLU A 103 -0.10 20.94 -0.03
C GLU A 103 -1.36 20.15 0.36
N LEU A 104 -1.24 18.85 0.60
CA LEU A 104 -2.33 17.97 1.04
C LEU A 104 -2.47 17.89 2.57
N GLU A 105 -1.66 18.64 3.33
CA GLU A 105 -1.61 18.62 4.80
C GLU A 105 -1.42 17.20 5.37
N ILE A 106 -0.58 16.37 4.71
CA ILE A 106 -0.35 14.99 5.11
C ILE A 106 0.49 14.94 6.40
N LYS A 107 0.02 14.16 7.36
CA LYS A 107 0.74 13.85 8.60
C LYS A 107 1.14 12.38 8.72
N TYR A 108 0.46 11.50 7.96
CA TYR A 108 0.72 10.06 7.98
C TYR A 108 0.77 9.53 6.56
N PHE A 109 1.87 8.91 6.21
CA PHE A 109 2.12 8.34 4.90
C PHE A 109 2.25 6.81 5.03
N PHE A 110 1.37 6.07 4.38
CA PHE A 110 1.40 4.62 4.34
C PHE A 110 1.71 4.12 2.93
N TYR A 111 2.58 3.12 2.83
CA TYR A 111 2.90 2.51 1.56
C TYR A 111 2.85 0.99 1.67
N ILE A 112 1.94 0.37 0.91
CA ILE A 112 1.68 -1.06 0.93
C ILE A 112 2.43 -1.69 -0.23
N GLY A 113 3.36 -2.60 0.06
CA GLY A 113 4.14 -3.22 -1.01
C GLY A 113 5.21 -4.18 -0.53
N GLY A 114 6.05 -4.62 -1.47
CA GLY A 114 7.19 -5.51 -1.22
C GLY A 114 8.46 -4.76 -0.81
N ASN A 115 9.61 -5.42 -1.01
CA ASN A 115 10.92 -4.92 -0.58
C ASN A 115 11.26 -3.52 -1.12
N ASP A 116 11.03 -3.26 -2.42
CA ASP A 116 11.28 -1.94 -3.02
C ASP A 116 10.38 -0.84 -2.40
N SER A 117 9.18 -1.22 -1.98
CA SER A 117 8.26 -0.28 -1.30
C SER A 117 8.73 0.05 0.10
N MET A 118 9.29 -0.93 0.81
CA MET A 118 9.88 -0.72 2.14
C MET A 118 11.15 0.13 2.04
N ASP A 119 11.99 -0.07 1.02
CA ASP A 119 13.13 0.80 0.71
C ASP A 119 12.68 2.24 0.43
N THR A 120 11.63 2.42 -0.35
CA THR A 120 11.03 3.74 -0.60
C THR A 120 10.59 4.44 0.69
N ILE A 121 9.92 3.71 1.59
CA ILE A 121 9.50 4.25 2.90
C ILE A 121 10.71 4.67 3.73
N LYS A 122 11.74 3.84 3.78
CA LYS A 122 12.98 4.16 4.50
C LYS A 122 13.59 5.46 3.96
N LYS A 123 13.78 5.56 2.65
CA LYS A 123 14.36 6.76 2.01
C LYS A 123 13.54 8.02 2.29
N LEU A 124 12.21 7.94 2.18
CA LEU A 124 11.33 9.08 2.50
C LEU A 124 11.38 9.45 3.97
N SER A 125 11.43 8.47 4.87
CA SER A 125 11.56 8.71 6.31
C SER A 125 12.89 9.40 6.64
N ASP A 126 14.00 8.90 6.09
CA ASP A 126 15.33 9.45 6.29
C ASP A 126 15.40 10.90 5.77
N TYR A 127 14.83 11.17 4.60
CA TYR A 127 14.72 12.51 4.06
C TYR A 127 13.83 13.42 4.92
N GLY A 128 12.70 12.91 5.42
CA GLY A 128 11.83 13.62 6.33
C GLY A 128 12.55 14.06 7.61
N VAL A 129 13.37 13.19 8.20
CA VAL A 129 14.21 13.54 9.35
C VAL A 129 15.20 14.64 8.99
N LEU A 130 15.88 14.53 7.84
CA LEU A 130 16.84 15.52 7.36
C LEU A 130 16.19 16.91 7.18
N MET A 131 14.95 16.96 6.70
CA MET A 131 14.20 18.19 6.47
C MET A 131 13.43 18.70 7.70
N GLY A 132 13.50 18.00 8.84
CA GLY A 132 12.74 18.36 10.04
C GLY A 132 11.22 18.20 9.89
N SER A 133 10.78 17.32 8.98
CA SER A 133 9.35 17.05 8.76
C SER A 133 8.75 16.25 9.92
N ASP A 134 7.51 16.55 10.27
CA ASP A 134 6.74 15.81 11.29
C ASP A 134 5.89 14.67 10.70
N ILE A 135 5.92 14.47 9.39
CA ILE A 135 5.22 13.37 8.70
C ILE A 135 5.72 12.02 9.19
N LYS A 136 4.79 11.13 9.52
CA LYS A 136 5.09 9.76 9.92
C LYS A 136 4.96 8.82 8.73
N PHE A 137 6.08 8.22 8.34
CA PHE A 137 6.16 7.24 7.25
C PHE A 137 6.03 5.83 7.80
N MET A 138 5.16 5.02 7.20
CA MET A 138 4.93 3.64 7.63
C MET A 138 4.79 2.70 6.44
N GLY A 139 5.64 1.69 6.38
CA GLY A 139 5.54 0.58 5.44
C GLY A 139 4.52 -0.47 5.91
N VAL A 140 3.72 -0.96 4.98
CA VAL A 140 2.81 -2.08 5.20
C VAL A 140 3.24 -3.21 4.26
N PRO A 141 4.02 -4.19 4.76
CA PRO A 141 4.62 -5.19 3.91
C PRO A 141 3.59 -6.19 3.39
N LYS A 142 3.78 -6.64 2.16
CA LYS A 142 3.10 -7.78 1.54
C LYS A 142 4.04 -8.50 0.59
N THR A 143 3.96 -9.82 0.55
CA THR A 143 4.65 -10.66 -0.43
C THR A 143 4.06 -12.07 -0.41
N ILE A 144 4.12 -12.78 -1.54
CA ILE A 144 3.80 -14.21 -1.61
C ILE A 144 5.04 -15.08 -1.37
N ASP A 145 6.22 -14.47 -1.32
CA ASP A 145 7.50 -15.19 -1.25
C ASP A 145 7.84 -15.66 0.17
N ASN A 146 7.10 -15.17 1.17
CA ASN A 146 7.28 -15.48 2.60
C ASN A 146 8.71 -15.17 3.11
N ASP A 147 9.27 -14.06 2.65
CA ASP A 147 10.67 -13.67 2.84
C ASP A 147 10.86 -12.51 3.83
N LEU A 148 9.85 -12.17 4.63
CA LEU A 148 9.98 -11.17 5.68
C LEU A 148 10.63 -11.76 6.93
N ALA A 149 11.66 -11.09 7.43
CA ALA A 149 12.28 -11.46 8.69
C ALA A 149 11.32 -11.31 9.88
N VAL A 150 11.48 -12.16 10.89
CA VAL A 150 10.72 -12.13 12.16
C VAL A 150 9.22 -12.38 11.96
N THR A 151 8.83 -12.99 10.86
CA THR A 151 7.41 -13.31 10.58
C THR A 151 7.30 -14.72 10.01
N ASP A 152 6.34 -15.52 10.48
CA ASP A 152 6.14 -16.90 9.99
C ASP A 152 5.35 -16.92 8.68
N HIS A 153 4.39 -16.01 8.54
CA HIS A 153 3.50 -15.93 7.39
C HIS A 153 3.33 -14.47 6.95
N THR A 154 3.86 -14.16 5.79
CA THR A 154 3.72 -12.82 5.21
C THR A 154 2.32 -12.60 4.64
N PRO A 155 1.78 -11.36 4.71
CA PRO A 155 0.52 -11.03 4.06
C PRO A 155 0.60 -11.26 2.54
N GLY A 156 -0.18 -12.23 2.04
CA GLY A 156 -0.19 -12.68 0.65
C GLY A 156 0.24 -14.14 0.45
N PHE A 157 1.17 -14.64 1.26
CA PHE A 157 1.67 -16.02 1.16
C PHE A 157 0.56 -17.06 1.37
N GLY A 158 -0.17 -17.01 2.48
CA GLY A 158 -1.20 -18.02 2.79
C GLY A 158 -2.33 -18.05 1.74
N SER A 159 -2.73 -16.90 1.21
CA SER A 159 -3.74 -16.83 0.15
C SER A 159 -3.24 -17.43 -1.16
N ALA A 160 -1.98 -17.17 -1.52
CA ALA A 160 -1.36 -17.76 -2.71
C ALA A 160 -1.22 -19.28 -2.57
N ALA A 161 -0.74 -19.77 -1.45
CA ALA A 161 -0.60 -21.19 -1.16
C ALA A 161 -1.96 -21.90 -1.22
N LYS A 162 -3.00 -21.33 -0.61
CA LYS A 162 -4.35 -21.89 -0.66
C LYS A 162 -4.90 -21.95 -2.09
N PHE A 163 -4.72 -20.89 -2.86
CA PHE A 163 -5.17 -20.83 -4.25
C PHE A 163 -4.51 -21.95 -5.10
N ILE A 164 -3.17 -22.03 -5.02
CA ILE A 164 -2.41 -23.04 -5.76
C ILE A 164 -2.85 -24.45 -5.37
N ALA A 165 -2.90 -24.74 -4.06
CA ALA A 165 -3.29 -26.07 -3.57
C ALA A 165 -4.70 -26.47 -4.01
N SER A 166 -5.66 -25.53 -3.97
CA SER A 166 -7.04 -25.79 -4.40
C SER A 166 -7.12 -26.05 -5.91
N THR A 167 -6.49 -25.21 -6.71
CA THR A 167 -6.48 -25.31 -8.17
C THR A 167 -5.78 -26.59 -8.63
N MET A 168 -4.63 -26.93 -8.05
CA MET A 168 -3.93 -28.17 -8.37
C MET A 168 -4.75 -29.42 -8.06
N LYS A 169 -5.49 -29.39 -6.93
CA LYS A 169 -6.39 -30.49 -6.57
C LYS A 169 -7.53 -30.67 -7.58
N GLU A 170 -8.07 -29.59 -8.10
CA GLU A 170 -9.10 -29.60 -9.13
C GLU A 170 -8.55 -30.13 -10.46
N ILE A 171 -7.41 -29.61 -10.92
CA ILE A 171 -6.75 -30.02 -12.16
C ILE A 171 -6.39 -31.52 -12.13
N ILE A 172 -5.84 -32.02 -11.02
CA ILE A 172 -5.49 -33.46 -10.88
C ILE A 172 -6.74 -34.31 -11.00
N ARG A 173 -7.84 -33.94 -10.36
CA ARG A 173 -9.09 -34.69 -10.44
C ARG A 173 -9.69 -34.69 -11.83
N ASP A 174 -9.66 -33.53 -12.47
CA ASP A 174 -10.17 -33.33 -13.83
C ASP A 174 -9.36 -34.19 -14.83
N GLY A 175 -8.04 -34.19 -14.68
CA GLY A 175 -7.14 -34.99 -15.50
C GLY A 175 -7.29 -36.51 -15.32
N LEU A 176 -7.91 -36.97 -14.24
CA LEU A 176 -8.17 -38.41 -14.00
C LEU A 176 -9.53 -38.89 -14.59
N VAL A 177 -10.31 -37.96 -15.15
CA VAL A 177 -11.63 -38.30 -15.74
C VAL A 177 -11.51 -38.83 -17.16
N TYR A 178 -10.45 -38.48 -17.86
CA TYR A 178 -10.22 -38.88 -19.24
C TYR A 178 -9.03 -39.85 -19.32
N ASP A 179 -9.27 -41.00 -20.01
CA ASP A 179 -8.23 -41.98 -20.37
C ASP A 179 -7.40 -41.51 -21.57
#